data_bb335536dde1ca9ea66b1908053a8b5b
#
_entry.id   bb335536dde1ca9ea66b1908053a8b5b
#
_cell.length_a   1.000
_cell.length_b   1.000
_cell.length_c   1.000
_cell.angle_alpha   90.00
_cell.angle_beta   90.00
_cell.angle_gamma   90.00
#
_symmetry.space_group_name_H-M   'P 1'
#
loop_
_entity.id
_entity.type
_entity.pdbx_description
1 polymer ?
#
loop_
_entity_poly.entity_id
_entity_poly.type
_entity_poly.pdbx_seq_one_letter_code
_entity_poly.pdbx_strand_id
1 'polypeptide(L)'
;MRIRTRLLALASATALLPAFLGASAQPSWAVPARNETPRLAIGTVQGPGASSPYAGRTVIVEGVVTGDFQGEGQLGGVFIQDAGDGDETTSDGIFVHDKGANELAVGDRVQVKGKVGEYKDQTQITPTTVTKLDGGNAVAPLELNLPVTDWERHEGMLLRFPQALTILDSHDFDRYGEIAYGTKRQWAPTGVVDPGQPAIDLLASNKADRLTVDDGRSSQNPTPAVHPNGKPMARDNYFRTGDQVANLTGVLGYSFGSYRLQPTAGADHTASNPRPPAPEKQGNLRVASFNVLNYFTTLTSDDSRARGADTPEEFQRQQAKIVAAMTALDADIFGLMEIENNGTAVDDLVVALNARAGEGTYAAVKTGKVGSDAIFQAFVYKPATVEPAGSFETLGFGHTGNRPSLLQTFRHRDSGELVNVSVNHLKSKGSACKGDPDRGDGQGNCNQTRTKAAEDLAAWLRGDPTGQGAARTLIIGDLNSYDHEDPVKALVEGGYADMEKKFTGEQAYSYVFDGMSGYLDHALANQAAESSIVDARAWHINADEADIFDYDMTYKKAAEQELYSPDPYRSSDHDPVVVSLRLGNPETPAPTSPTPVEPTPSRTVLRPGLPKTSC
;
A
#
# COMPACT_ATOMS: atom_id res chain seq x y z
N MET A 1 13.39 21.26 23.90
CA MET A 1 12.82 22.31 24.77
C MET A 1 12.24 21.67 26.02
N ARG A 2 12.55 22.17 27.17
CA ARG A 2 12.59 21.52 28.50
C ARG A 2 11.23 21.03 29.00
N ILE A 3 11.19 19.77 29.43
CA ILE A 3 10.09 19.12 30.17
C ILE A 3 10.18 19.55 31.64
N ARG A 4 9.07 19.99 32.21
CA ARG A 4 8.92 20.30 33.63
C ARG A 4 8.26 19.13 34.36
N THR A 5 9.03 18.50 35.26
CA THR A 5 8.61 17.53 36.26
C THR A 5 7.80 18.20 37.37
N ARG A 6 6.66 17.68 37.75
CA ARG A 6 5.96 18.02 38.99
C ARG A 6 6.05 16.85 39.97
N LEU A 7 6.70 17.12 41.12
CA LEU A 7 6.68 16.26 42.31
C LEU A 7 5.32 16.41 43.03
N LEU A 8 4.75 15.29 43.44
CA LEU A 8 3.74 15.26 44.50
C LEU A 8 4.32 14.58 45.73
N ALA A 9 4.20 15.25 46.85
CA ALA A 9 4.62 14.78 48.17
C ALA A 9 3.53 13.88 48.77
N LEU A 10 3.93 12.71 49.30
CA LEU A 10 3.11 11.88 50.17
C LEU A 10 3.49 12.09 51.64
N ALA A 11 2.49 12.37 52.44
CA ALA A 11 2.61 12.50 53.88
C ALA A 11 2.53 11.13 54.55
N SER A 12 3.48 10.86 55.46
CA SER A 12 3.56 9.67 56.27
C SER A 12 2.67 9.81 57.54
N ALA A 13 1.84 8.83 57.79
CA ALA A 13 1.16 8.65 59.09
C ALA A 13 1.76 7.45 59.81
N THR A 14 2.35 7.74 60.97
CA THR A 14 2.93 6.75 61.88
C THR A 14 1.87 6.26 62.86
N ALA A 15 1.63 4.93 62.94
CA ALA A 15 0.85 4.31 64.01
C ALA A 15 1.75 3.37 64.81
N LEU A 16 1.88 3.66 66.11
CA LEU A 16 2.55 2.82 67.11
C LEU A 16 1.61 1.71 67.59
N LEU A 17 2.11 0.48 67.66
CA LEU A 17 1.50 -0.62 68.44
C LEU A 17 2.56 -1.34 69.27
N PRO A 18 2.22 -1.83 70.46
CA PRO A 18 3.22 -2.27 71.42
C PRO A 18 3.64 -3.73 71.27
N ALA A 19 4.86 -4.00 71.71
CA ALA A 19 5.53 -5.28 71.72
C ALA A 19 4.95 -6.22 72.78
N PHE A 20 4.70 -7.48 72.40
CA PHE A 20 4.67 -8.62 73.35
C PHE A 20 5.84 -9.56 73.05
N LEU A 21 6.73 -9.70 74.02
CA LEU A 21 7.79 -10.70 74.06
C LEU A 21 7.21 -12.09 74.44
N GLY A 22 7.38 -13.02 73.53
CA GLY A 22 7.19 -14.42 73.80
C GLY A 22 8.31 -15.22 73.14
N ALA A 23 9.35 -15.58 73.89
CA ALA A 23 10.44 -16.39 73.36
C ALA A 23 10.04 -17.87 73.46
N SER A 24 9.90 -18.54 72.31
CA SER A 24 9.95 -20.00 72.18
C SER A 24 11.04 -20.38 71.20
N ALA A 25 12.13 -20.92 71.66
CA ALA A 25 13.19 -21.48 70.85
C ALA A 25 12.68 -22.76 70.14
N GLN A 26 12.70 -22.66 68.80
CA GLN A 26 12.60 -23.83 67.91
C GLN A 26 13.96 -24.17 67.32
N PRO A 27 14.34 -25.46 67.20
CA PRO A 27 15.62 -25.81 66.59
C PRO A 27 15.57 -25.53 65.06
N SER A 28 16.46 -24.67 64.57
CA SER A 28 16.66 -24.39 63.17
C SER A 28 17.37 -25.55 62.48
N TRP A 29 16.61 -26.39 61.83
CA TRP A 29 17.11 -27.17 60.69
C TRP A 29 16.62 -26.49 59.41
N ALA A 30 17.20 -25.33 59.10
CA ALA A 30 17.06 -24.75 57.78
C ALA A 30 18.00 -25.54 56.86
N VAL A 31 17.47 -26.58 56.21
CA VAL A 31 18.04 -27.07 54.95
C VAL A 31 17.98 -25.87 53.98
N PRO A 32 19.12 -25.42 53.39
CA PRO A 32 19.04 -24.39 52.38
C PRO A 32 18.16 -24.93 51.26
N ALA A 33 17.02 -24.29 51.03
CA ALA A 33 16.21 -24.55 49.85
C ALA A 33 17.16 -24.37 48.63
N ARG A 34 17.50 -25.45 47.95
CA ARG A 34 18.06 -25.37 46.62
C ARG A 34 17.09 -24.52 45.85
N ASN A 35 17.54 -23.32 45.47
CA ASN A 35 16.83 -22.49 44.49
C ASN A 35 16.88 -23.24 43.16
N GLU A 36 16.05 -24.25 42.99
CA GLU A 36 15.91 -24.96 41.74
C GLU A 36 15.21 -24.01 40.77
N THR A 37 15.78 -23.85 39.57
CA THR A 37 15.15 -23.09 38.51
C THR A 37 13.81 -23.74 38.19
N PRO A 38 12.67 -23.03 38.23
CA PRO A 38 11.36 -23.62 38.03
C PRO A 38 11.22 -24.15 36.60
N ARG A 39 10.61 -25.33 36.46
CA ARG A 39 10.13 -25.86 35.17
C ARG A 39 8.69 -25.45 35.02
N LEU A 40 8.36 -24.79 33.89
CA LEU A 40 7.07 -24.19 33.65
C LEU A 40 6.60 -24.53 32.23
N ALA A 41 5.29 -24.59 32.03
CA ALA A 41 4.69 -24.55 30.72
C ALA A 41 4.95 -23.17 30.06
N ILE A 42 4.97 -23.14 28.75
CA ILE A 42 5.21 -21.88 27.99
C ILE A 42 4.08 -20.89 28.29
N GLY A 43 2.80 -21.34 28.32
CA GLY A 43 1.66 -20.48 28.63
C GLY A 43 1.78 -19.80 30.01
N THR A 44 2.27 -20.53 31.04
CA THR A 44 2.56 -19.93 32.34
C THR A 44 3.66 -18.87 32.27
N VAL A 45 4.67 -19.04 31.39
CA VAL A 45 5.75 -18.06 31.22
C VAL A 45 5.25 -16.84 30.45
N GLN A 46 4.46 -17.03 29.40
CA GLN A 46 3.82 -15.95 28.63
C GLN A 46 2.89 -15.10 29.51
N GLY A 47 1.98 -15.77 30.21
CA GLY A 47 0.92 -15.09 30.95
C GLY A 47 -0.19 -14.55 30.06
N PRO A 48 -1.26 -13.95 30.63
CA PRO A 48 -2.43 -13.49 29.89
C PRO A 48 -2.33 -12.04 29.38
N GLY A 49 -1.17 -11.43 29.38
CA GLY A 49 -1.01 -10.01 29.00
C GLY A 49 0.28 -9.76 28.26
N ALA A 50 0.39 -8.57 27.69
CA ALA A 50 1.48 -8.12 26.83
C ALA A 50 2.90 -8.12 27.46
N SER A 51 3.05 -8.68 28.66
CA SER A 51 4.34 -8.85 29.32
C SER A 51 4.31 -10.06 30.23
N SER A 52 5.35 -10.86 30.17
CA SER A 52 5.51 -12.06 30.98
C SER A 52 5.56 -11.77 32.50
N PRO A 53 4.79 -12.49 33.34
CA PRO A 53 4.92 -12.40 34.79
C PRO A 53 6.27 -12.93 35.31
N TYR A 54 7.05 -13.57 34.44
CA TYR A 54 8.39 -14.08 34.73
C TYR A 54 9.51 -13.19 34.14
N ALA A 55 9.21 -12.03 33.59
CA ALA A 55 10.23 -11.12 33.07
C ALA A 55 11.36 -10.87 34.09
N GLY A 56 12.59 -11.02 33.65
CA GLY A 56 13.80 -10.92 34.49
C GLY A 56 14.19 -12.18 35.26
N ARG A 57 13.34 -13.23 35.30
CA ARG A 57 13.60 -14.50 36.00
C ARG A 57 14.19 -15.54 35.04
N THR A 58 14.89 -16.51 35.63
CA THR A 58 15.36 -17.69 34.90
C THR A 58 14.37 -18.83 35.09
N VAL A 59 13.97 -19.46 33.98
CA VAL A 59 13.02 -20.56 33.92
C VAL A 59 13.59 -21.74 33.13
N ILE A 60 12.95 -22.89 33.19
CA ILE A 60 13.15 -24.01 32.28
C ILE A 60 11.81 -24.28 31.61
N VAL A 61 11.81 -24.30 30.30
CA VAL A 61 10.66 -24.69 29.45
C VAL A 61 11.05 -25.84 28.53
N GLU A 62 10.06 -26.62 28.09
CA GLU A 62 10.24 -27.61 27.02
C GLU A 62 9.26 -27.29 25.90
N GLY A 63 9.67 -27.47 24.65
CA GLY A 63 8.82 -27.26 23.48
C GLY A 63 9.44 -27.86 22.22
N VAL A 64 8.66 -27.91 21.17
CA VAL A 64 9.08 -28.32 19.82
C VAL A 64 9.36 -27.09 18.98
N VAL A 65 10.46 -27.07 18.25
CA VAL A 65 10.81 -25.99 17.32
C VAL A 65 9.78 -25.95 16.20
N THR A 66 9.05 -24.84 16.09
CA THR A 66 8.01 -24.59 15.08
C THR A 66 8.46 -23.62 13.98
N GLY A 67 9.47 -22.79 14.26
CA GLY A 67 10.10 -21.90 13.29
C GLY A 67 11.58 -21.75 13.59
N ASP A 68 12.41 -21.91 12.55
CA ASP A 68 13.86 -21.75 12.61
C ASP A 68 14.26 -20.50 11.82
N PHE A 69 14.78 -19.50 12.53
CA PHE A 69 15.25 -18.21 11.99
C PHE A 69 16.65 -17.88 12.52
N GLN A 70 17.51 -18.90 12.61
CA GLN A 70 18.90 -18.81 13.09
C GLN A 70 19.88 -18.35 12.00
N GLY A 71 19.47 -18.35 10.70
CA GLY A 71 20.31 -17.98 9.57
C GLY A 71 20.84 -16.56 9.63
N GLU A 72 21.87 -16.28 8.84
CA GLU A 72 22.44 -14.94 8.73
C GLU A 72 21.38 -13.92 8.23
N GLY A 73 21.27 -12.81 8.96
CA GLY A 73 20.29 -11.76 8.67
C GLY A 73 18.86 -12.09 9.06
N GLN A 74 18.58 -13.27 9.62
CA GLN A 74 17.29 -13.64 10.18
C GLN A 74 17.11 -13.13 11.61
N LEU A 75 16.05 -13.60 12.32
CA LEU A 75 15.70 -13.10 13.65
C LEU A 75 16.70 -13.50 14.76
N GLY A 76 17.60 -14.44 14.49
CA GLY A 76 18.66 -14.89 15.41
C GLY A 76 18.17 -15.83 16.49
N GLY A 77 17.22 -16.70 16.18
CA GLY A 77 16.68 -17.68 17.12
C GLY A 77 15.63 -18.60 16.52
N VAL A 78 14.95 -19.30 17.39
CA VAL A 78 13.88 -20.24 17.03
C VAL A 78 12.62 -19.95 17.83
N PHE A 79 11.46 -20.24 17.24
CA PHE A 79 10.21 -20.34 17.99
C PHE A 79 10.01 -21.78 18.45
N ILE A 80 9.60 -21.95 19.71
CA ILE A 80 9.24 -23.26 20.27
C ILE A 80 7.81 -23.20 20.78
N GLN A 81 7.10 -24.33 20.70
CA GLN A 81 5.72 -24.46 21.17
C GLN A 81 5.58 -25.76 21.96
N ASP A 82 4.89 -25.73 23.09
CA ASP A 82 4.58 -26.93 23.88
C ASP A 82 3.14 -27.45 23.60
N ALA A 83 2.68 -28.40 24.39
CA ALA A 83 1.35 -29.00 24.22
C ALA A 83 0.22 -28.15 24.84
N GLY A 84 0.57 -27.01 25.42
CA GLY A 84 -0.35 -26.16 26.16
C GLY A 84 -0.58 -26.58 27.62
N ASP A 85 -0.93 -25.58 28.42
CA ASP A 85 -1.26 -25.77 29.84
C ASP A 85 -2.79 -25.84 30.11
N GLY A 86 -3.58 -25.71 29.03
CA GLY A 86 -5.05 -25.74 29.07
C GLY A 86 -5.69 -24.39 29.40
N ASP A 87 -4.91 -23.33 29.47
CA ASP A 87 -5.39 -21.95 29.60
C ASP A 87 -5.41 -21.27 28.22
N GLU A 88 -6.60 -21.14 27.64
CA GLU A 88 -6.78 -20.52 26.31
C GLU A 88 -6.50 -19.00 26.30
N THR A 89 -6.23 -18.38 27.42
CA THR A 89 -5.91 -16.96 27.55
C THR A 89 -4.42 -16.66 27.44
N THR A 90 -3.58 -17.70 27.42
CA THR A 90 -2.11 -17.60 27.31
C THR A 90 -1.62 -18.26 26.03
N SER A 91 -0.46 -17.79 25.53
CA SER A 91 0.19 -18.42 24.39
C SER A 91 1.04 -19.61 24.76
N ASP A 92 0.93 -20.70 24.00
CA ASP A 92 1.75 -21.92 24.17
C ASP A 92 3.06 -21.86 23.34
N GLY A 93 3.36 -20.74 22.69
CA GLY A 93 4.56 -20.49 21.90
C GLY A 93 5.46 -19.43 22.53
N ILE A 94 6.79 -19.49 22.26
CA ILE A 94 7.73 -18.49 22.73
C ILE A 94 8.97 -18.43 21.84
N PHE A 95 9.55 -17.21 21.67
CA PHE A 95 10.80 -17.04 20.97
C PHE A 95 12.01 -17.31 21.87
N VAL A 96 12.98 -18.07 21.37
CA VAL A 96 14.27 -18.36 22.01
C VAL A 96 15.36 -17.67 21.21
N HIS A 97 15.88 -16.57 21.74
CA HIS A 97 16.94 -15.78 21.10
C HIS A 97 18.33 -16.34 21.45
N ASP A 98 18.79 -17.34 20.70
CA ASP A 98 20.05 -18.05 20.95
C ASP A 98 21.22 -17.56 20.04
N LYS A 99 20.95 -16.65 19.12
CA LYS A 99 21.92 -16.09 18.16
C LYS A 99 22.58 -17.15 17.26
N GLY A 100 21.86 -18.25 16.97
CA GLY A 100 22.41 -19.37 16.19
C GLY A 100 23.50 -20.17 16.93
N ALA A 101 23.53 -20.10 18.28
CA ALA A 101 24.53 -20.79 19.07
C ALA A 101 24.32 -22.32 19.13
N ASN A 102 23.11 -22.77 18.78
CA ASN A 102 22.72 -24.17 18.73
C ASN A 102 22.17 -24.51 17.35
N GLU A 103 22.61 -25.61 16.77
CA GLU A 103 22.05 -26.11 15.49
C GLU A 103 20.72 -26.83 15.79
N LEU A 104 19.63 -26.07 15.65
CA LEU A 104 18.26 -26.56 15.85
C LEU A 104 17.54 -26.59 14.51
N ALA A 105 16.57 -27.48 14.39
CA ALA A 105 15.72 -27.60 13.23
C ALA A 105 14.23 -27.71 13.63
N VAL A 106 13.34 -27.31 12.73
CA VAL A 106 11.91 -27.53 12.90
C VAL A 106 11.62 -29.01 13.20
N GLY A 107 10.84 -29.29 14.25
CA GLY A 107 10.55 -30.62 14.74
C GLY A 107 11.51 -31.13 15.84
N ASP A 108 12.54 -30.39 16.19
CA ASP A 108 13.37 -30.73 17.33
C ASP A 108 12.64 -30.41 18.63
N ARG A 109 12.55 -31.37 19.55
CA ARG A 109 12.07 -31.13 20.92
C ARG A 109 13.26 -30.72 21.78
N VAL A 110 13.14 -29.57 22.43
CA VAL A 110 14.19 -28.94 23.21
C VAL A 110 13.76 -28.60 24.61
N GLN A 111 14.71 -28.66 25.53
CA GLN A 111 14.60 -28.07 26.86
C GLN A 111 15.48 -26.82 26.89
N VAL A 112 14.87 -25.68 27.22
CA VAL A 112 15.55 -24.38 27.26
C VAL A 112 15.57 -23.90 28.72
N LYS A 113 16.77 -23.66 29.23
CA LYS A 113 16.98 -22.93 30.47
C LYS A 113 17.48 -21.53 30.13
N GLY A 114 16.77 -20.48 30.53
CA GLY A 114 17.16 -19.14 30.18
C GLY A 114 16.44 -18.06 30.95
N LYS A 115 16.86 -16.82 30.72
CA LYS A 115 16.24 -15.64 31.31
C LYS A 115 15.10 -15.17 30.43
N VAL A 116 13.91 -15.01 31.00
CA VAL A 116 12.75 -14.41 30.34
C VAL A 116 12.95 -12.90 30.27
N GLY A 117 12.60 -12.28 29.16
CA GLY A 117 12.64 -10.84 28.95
C GLY A 117 11.72 -10.38 27.85
N GLU A 118 11.42 -9.09 27.88
CA GLU A 118 10.71 -8.40 26.80
C GLU A 118 11.72 -7.72 25.88
N TYR A 119 11.66 -8.01 24.61
CA TYR A 119 12.48 -7.31 23.61
C TYR A 119 11.58 -6.66 22.57
N LYS A 120 11.51 -5.35 22.59
CA LYS A 120 10.59 -4.56 21.73
C LYS A 120 9.15 -5.08 21.84
N ASP A 121 8.74 -5.32 23.08
CA ASP A 121 7.41 -5.80 23.48
C ASP A 121 7.08 -7.24 23.05
N GLN A 122 8.05 -8.04 22.56
CA GLN A 122 7.91 -9.49 22.39
C GLN A 122 8.51 -10.23 23.57
N THR A 123 7.75 -11.14 24.15
CA THR A 123 8.25 -12.05 25.19
C THR A 123 9.22 -13.07 24.60
N GLN A 124 10.41 -13.17 25.17
CA GLN A 124 11.43 -14.12 24.70
C GLN A 124 12.28 -14.71 25.83
N ILE A 125 12.95 -15.82 25.54
CA ILE A 125 13.96 -16.40 26.41
C ILE A 125 15.35 -16.19 25.79
N THR A 126 16.26 -15.58 26.59
CA THR A 126 17.69 -15.62 26.29
C THR A 126 18.28 -16.85 26.99
N PRO A 127 18.66 -17.90 26.24
CA PRO A 127 19.05 -19.16 26.83
C PRO A 127 20.44 -19.10 27.48
N THR A 128 20.61 -19.84 28.60
CA THR A 128 21.91 -20.18 29.16
C THR A 128 22.29 -21.63 28.81
N THR A 129 21.31 -22.46 28.52
CA THR A 129 21.49 -23.84 28.07
C THR A 129 20.30 -24.23 27.21
N VAL A 130 20.57 -24.82 26.07
CA VAL A 130 19.60 -25.50 25.23
C VAL A 130 20.02 -26.95 25.11
N THR A 131 19.09 -27.86 25.36
CA THR A 131 19.32 -29.30 25.26
C THR A 131 18.31 -29.89 24.29
N LYS A 132 18.79 -30.42 23.17
CA LYS A 132 17.97 -31.20 22.25
C LYS A 132 17.64 -32.55 22.91
N LEU A 133 16.38 -32.87 23.04
CA LEU A 133 15.88 -34.08 23.63
C LEU A 133 15.68 -35.18 22.59
N ASP A 134 14.99 -34.86 21.52
CA ASP A 134 14.76 -35.71 20.34
C ASP A 134 14.37 -34.86 19.15
N GLY A 135 14.03 -35.49 18.01
CA GLY A 135 13.66 -34.82 16.77
C GLY A 135 12.57 -35.54 15.99
N GLY A 136 12.07 -34.92 14.93
CA GLY A 136 11.01 -35.48 14.09
C GLY A 136 9.61 -35.32 14.66
N ASN A 137 9.44 -34.41 15.63
CA ASN A 137 8.13 -34.07 16.20
C ASN A 137 7.38 -33.15 15.24
N ALA A 138 6.05 -33.22 15.23
CA ALA A 138 5.18 -32.33 14.49
C ALA A 138 4.26 -31.58 15.44
N VAL A 139 4.17 -30.26 15.29
CA VAL A 139 3.17 -29.41 15.91
C VAL A 139 2.15 -29.06 14.84
N ALA A 140 0.87 -29.35 15.09
CA ALA A 140 -0.19 -28.90 14.19
C ALA A 140 -0.38 -27.39 14.34
N PRO A 141 -0.43 -26.61 13.24
CA PRO A 141 -0.72 -25.20 13.35
C PRO A 141 -2.14 -24.97 13.89
N LEU A 142 -2.29 -23.95 14.73
CA LEU A 142 -3.62 -23.48 15.14
C LEU A 142 -4.26 -22.76 13.96
N GLU A 143 -5.44 -23.23 13.54
CA GLU A 143 -6.18 -22.59 12.45
C GLU A 143 -6.95 -21.36 12.94
N LEU A 144 -6.68 -20.21 12.34
CA LEU A 144 -7.36 -18.94 12.60
C LEU A 144 -7.95 -18.37 11.31
N ASN A 145 -8.93 -17.50 11.47
CA ASN A 145 -9.47 -16.69 10.40
C ASN A 145 -9.44 -15.20 10.80
N LEU A 146 -9.15 -14.32 9.84
CA LEU A 146 -9.33 -12.88 10.03
C LEU A 146 -10.82 -12.52 10.10
N PRO A 147 -11.17 -11.47 10.84
CA PRO A 147 -10.32 -10.68 11.73
C PRO A 147 -10.00 -11.43 13.03
N VAL A 148 -8.78 -11.28 13.54
CA VAL A 148 -8.38 -11.77 14.87
C VAL A 148 -8.47 -10.61 15.85
N THR A 149 -9.16 -10.83 16.98
CA THR A 149 -9.41 -9.76 17.98
C THR A 149 -8.38 -9.70 19.09
N ASP A 150 -7.69 -10.82 19.34
CA ASP A 150 -6.70 -10.95 20.41
C ASP A 150 -5.49 -11.71 19.86
N TRP A 151 -4.49 -10.97 19.42
CA TRP A 151 -3.27 -11.53 18.87
C TRP A 151 -2.30 -12.01 19.97
N GLU A 152 -2.32 -11.38 21.14
CA GLU A 152 -1.39 -11.64 22.24
C GLU A 152 -1.37 -13.09 22.65
N ARG A 153 -2.54 -13.70 22.82
CA ARG A 153 -2.66 -15.11 23.23
C ARG A 153 -2.13 -16.11 22.18
N HIS A 154 -1.64 -15.64 21.06
CA HIS A 154 -1.06 -16.45 20.00
C HIS A 154 0.41 -16.10 19.71
N GLU A 155 1.01 -15.14 20.44
CA GLU A 155 2.40 -14.76 20.27
C GLU A 155 3.34 -15.98 20.39
N GLY A 156 4.20 -16.18 19.39
CA GLY A 156 5.14 -17.31 19.33
C GLY A 156 4.54 -18.64 18.84
N MET A 157 3.22 -18.73 18.64
CA MET A 157 2.57 -19.96 18.17
C MET A 157 2.63 -20.13 16.67
N LEU A 158 2.65 -21.38 16.22
CA LEU A 158 2.48 -21.76 14.83
C LEU A 158 1.01 -21.64 14.42
N LEU A 159 0.73 -20.75 13.50
CA LEU A 159 -0.61 -20.42 13.02
C LEU A 159 -0.78 -20.80 11.55
N ARG A 160 -2.02 -21.07 11.16
CA ARG A 160 -2.44 -21.23 9.76
C ARG A 160 -3.71 -20.45 9.50
N PHE A 161 -3.73 -19.70 8.39
CA PHE A 161 -4.92 -19.01 7.87
C PHE A 161 -5.39 -19.76 6.62
N PRO A 162 -6.39 -20.66 6.74
CA PRO A 162 -6.85 -21.47 5.62
C PRO A 162 -7.68 -20.66 4.61
N GLN A 163 -8.29 -19.56 5.05
CA GLN A 163 -9.12 -18.71 4.18
C GLN A 163 -8.28 -18.03 3.09
N ALA A 164 -8.92 -17.74 1.95
CA ALA A 164 -8.32 -16.89 0.93
C ALA A 164 -8.26 -15.44 1.43
N LEU A 165 -7.06 -14.89 1.53
CA LEU A 165 -6.78 -13.52 1.92
C LEU A 165 -6.34 -12.73 0.69
N THR A 166 -6.73 -11.46 0.63
CA THR A 166 -6.33 -10.53 -0.44
C THR A 166 -5.05 -9.81 -0.04
N ILE A 167 -4.08 -9.73 -0.94
CA ILE A 167 -2.90 -8.86 -0.79
C ILE A 167 -3.38 -7.42 -0.83
N LEU A 168 -3.09 -6.66 0.24
CA LEU A 168 -3.50 -5.27 0.40
C LEU A 168 -2.39 -4.30 0.09
N ASP A 169 -1.15 -4.61 0.53
CA ASP A 169 -0.01 -3.71 0.46
C ASP A 169 1.28 -4.49 0.25
N SER A 170 2.17 -3.91 -0.55
CA SER A 170 3.51 -4.42 -0.82
C SER A 170 4.57 -3.31 -0.86
N HIS A 171 4.26 -2.12 -0.34
CA HIS A 171 5.18 -0.98 -0.32
C HIS A 171 6.49 -1.28 0.43
N ASP A 172 6.41 -2.01 1.53
CA ASP A 172 7.56 -2.38 2.35
C ASP A 172 8.23 -3.70 1.92
N PHE A 173 7.80 -4.29 0.79
CA PHE A 173 8.25 -5.61 0.39
C PHE A 173 9.70 -5.63 -0.11
N ASP A 174 10.11 -4.69 -0.95
CA ASP A 174 11.45 -4.64 -1.55
C ASP A 174 12.54 -4.37 -0.49
N ARG A 175 12.20 -3.55 0.52
CA ARG A 175 13.12 -3.14 1.57
C ARG A 175 13.09 -4.02 2.82
N TYR A 176 11.91 -4.46 3.25
CA TYR A 176 11.71 -5.15 4.52
C TYR A 176 11.12 -6.56 4.37
N GLY A 177 10.68 -6.95 3.17
CA GLY A 177 10.05 -8.25 2.95
C GLY A 177 8.60 -8.34 3.42
N GLU A 178 7.97 -7.22 3.79
CA GLU A 178 6.63 -7.19 4.40
C GLU A 178 5.52 -7.12 3.34
N ILE A 179 4.46 -7.90 3.56
CA ILE A 179 3.21 -7.89 2.78
C ILE A 179 2.03 -7.82 3.73
N ALA A 180 1.08 -6.91 3.49
CA ALA A 180 -0.16 -6.85 4.26
C ALA A 180 -1.30 -7.58 3.55
N TYR A 181 -2.12 -8.30 4.32
CA TYR A 181 -3.26 -9.08 3.85
C TYR A 181 -4.53 -8.71 4.61
N GLY A 182 -5.70 -8.90 3.98
CA GLY A 182 -7.00 -8.78 4.60
C GLY A 182 -8.01 -9.74 3.96
N THR A 183 -9.22 -9.82 4.51
CA THR A 183 -10.26 -10.72 3.97
C THR A 183 -10.76 -10.29 2.59
N LYS A 184 -10.58 -9.03 2.22
CA LYS A 184 -10.98 -8.42 0.95
C LYS A 184 -10.15 -7.16 0.68
N ARG A 185 -10.18 -6.65 -0.57
CA ARG A 185 -9.60 -5.33 -0.89
C ARG A 185 -10.19 -4.27 0.05
N GLN A 186 -9.33 -3.46 0.64
CA GLN A 186 -9.71 -2.35 1.51
C GLN A 186 -9.72 -1.04 0.72
N TRP A 187 -10.65 -0.15 1.08
CA TRP A 187 -10.83 1.14 0.43
C TRP A 187 -10.40 2.27 1.36
N ALA A 188 -9.78 3.30 0.78
CA ALA A 188 -9.52 4.55 1.49
C ALA A 188 -10.85 5.09 2.06
N PRO A 189 -10.94 5.34 3.37
CA PRO A 189 -12.24 5.63 3.99
C PRO A 189 -13.00 6.77 3.30
N THR A 190 -12.35 7.91 3.09
CA THR A 190 -12.97 9.07 2.42
C THR A 190 -13.10 8.93 0.90
N GLY A 191 -12.67 7.79 0.33
CA GLY A 191 -12.99 7.38 -1.03
C GLY A 191 -14.36 6.75 -1.19
N VAL A 192 -14.97 6.24 -0.09
CA VAL A 192 -16.24 5.48 -0.15
C VAL A 192 -17.28 5.89 0.90
N VAL A 193 -16.89 6.66 1.92
CA VAL A 193 -17.80 7.23 2.93
C VAL A 193 -17.44 8.68 3.22
N ASP A 194 -18.40 9.44 3.75
CA ASP A 194 -18.18 10.83 4.12
C ASP A 194 -17.12 10.98 5.23
N PRO A 195 -16.35 12.08 5.23
CA PRO A 195 -15.43 12.43 6.30
C PRO A 195 -16.10 12.48 7.68
N GLY A 196 -15.31 12.31 8.74
CA GLY A 196 -15.77 12.29 10.13
C GLY A 196 -15.96 10.87 10.65
N GLN A 197 -16.97 10.63 11.51
CA GLN A 197 -17.13 9.35 12.20
C GLN A 197 -17.24 8.14 11.25
N PRO A 198 -17.96 8.20 10.11
CA PRO A 198 -18.01 7.09 9.16
C PRO A 198 -16.61 6.68 8.64
N ALA A 199 -15.76 7.65 8.33
CA ALA A 199 -14.40 7.38 7.84
C ALA A 199 -13.50 6.81 8.95
N ILE A 200 -13.64 7.30 10.19
CA ILE A 200 -12.92 6.80 11.36
C ILE A 200 -13.30 5.34 11.64
N ASP A 201 -14.58 5.02 11.62
CA ASP A 201 -15.08 3.67 11.88
C ASP A 201 -14.64 2.70 10.79
N LEU A 202 -14.67 3.11 9.52
CA LEU A 202 -14.18 2.28 8.41
C LEU A 202 -12.67 2.05 8.50
N LEU A 203 -11.88 3.08 8.85
CA LEU A 203 -10.44 2.92 9.07
C LEU A 203 -10.15 1.91 10.20
N ALA A 204 -10.88 1.99 11.31
CA ALA A 204 -10.74 1.05 12.41
C ALA A 204 -11.10 -0.38 11.98
N SER A 205 -12.15 -0.55 11.18
CA SER A 205 -12.55 -1.84 10.62
C SER A 205 -11.49 -2.40 9.66
N ASN A 206 -10.95 -1.56 8.78
CA ASN A 206 -9.87 -1.95 7.87
C ASN A 206 -8.64 -2.45 8.65
N LYS A 207 -8.22 -1.70 9.68
CA LYS A 207 -7.07 -2.08 10.51
C LYS A 207 -7.30 -3.37 11.31
N ALA A 208 -8.52 -3.61 11.77
CA ALA A 208 -8.86 -4.86 12.47
C ALA A 208 -8.85 -6.08 11.54
N ASP A 209 -9.14 -5.89 10.26
CA ASP A 209 -9.12 -6.93 9.20
C ASP A 209 -7.76 -6.92 8.47
N ARG A 210 -6.64 -7.00 9.22
CA ARG A 210 -5.30 -6.97 8.63
C ARG A 210 -4.37 -7.98 9.30
N LEU A 211 -3.53 -8.63 8.47
CA LEU A 211 -2.41 -9.46 8.86
C LEU A 211 -1.16 -9.00 8.10
N THR A 212 -0.11 -8.64 8.82
CA THR A 212 1.22 -8.43 8.21
C THR A 212 1.98 -9.75 8.20
N VAL A 213 2.53 -10.11 7.06
CA VAL A 213 3.45 -11.23 6.86
C VAL A 213 4.82 -10.65 6.58
N ASP A 214 5.82 -11.10 7.32
CA ASP A 214 7.20 -10.63 7.27
C ASP A 214 8.10 -11.79 6.78
N ASP A 215 9.30 -11.51 6.26
CA ASP A 215 10.17 -12.53 5.64
C ASP A 215 11.07 -13.31 6.64
N GLY A 216 10.90 -13.13 7.94
CA GLY A 216 11.72 -13.77 8.98
C GLY A 216 13.12 -13.19 9.11
N ARG A 217 13.36 -11.98 8.59
CA ARG A 217 14.67 -11.33 8.61
C ARG A 217 14.69 -10.10 9.52
N SER A 218 15.85 -9.84 10.08
CA SER A 218 16.16 -8.58 10.78
C SER A 218 16.98 -7.62 9.92
N SER A 219 17.44 -8.06 8.76
CA SER A 219 18.20 -7.29 7.79
C SER A 219 17.29 -6.71 6.70
N GLN A 220 17.61 -5.50 6.24
CA GLN A 220 16.93 -4.89 5.10
C GLN A 220 17.46 -5.43 3.76
N ASN A 221 16.68 -5.20 2.69
CA ASN A 221 17.00 -5.55 1.31
C ASN A 221 17.16 -7.07 1.15
N PRO A 222 16.06 -7.83 1.34
CA PRO A 222 16.09 -9.29 1.26
C PRO A 222 16.55 -9.74 -0.14
N THR A 223 17.40 -10.78 -0.17
CA THR A 223 17.84 -11.40 -1.42
C THR A 223 18.01 -12.92 -1.22
N PRO A 224 17.36 -13.76 -2.04
CA PRO A 224 16.30 -13.35 -2.96
C PRO A 224 15.06 -12.84 -2.19
N ALA A 225 14.34 -11.88 -2.77
CA ALA A 225 13.00 -11.54 -2.31
C ALA A 225 12.07 -12.74 -2.55
N VAL A 226 11.23 -13.08 -1.58
CA VAL A 226 10.45 -14.32 -1.59
C VAL A 226 8.97 -14.03 -1.87
N HIS A 227 8.47 -14.66 -2.94
CA HIS A 227 7.05 -14.64 -3.29
C HIS A 227 6.22 -15.39 -2.22
N PRO A 228 4.93 -15.04 -1.97
CA PRO A 228 4.06 -15.75 -1.02
C PRO A 228 4.02 -17.29 -1.18
N ASN A 229 4.29 -17.82 -2.37
CA ASN A 229 4.37 -19.26 -2.59
C ASN A 229 5.68 -19.91 -2.09
N GLY A 230 6.55 -19.16 -1.41
CA GLY A 230 7.82 -19.64 -0.86
C GLY A 230 8.97 -19.73 -1.86
N LYS A 231 8.77 -19.36 -3.14
CA LYS A 231 9.82 -19.34 -4.16
C LYS A 231 10.35 -17.92 -4.34
N PRO A 232 11.56 -17.74 -4.91
CA PRO A 232 12.06 -16.43 -5.26
C PRO A 232 11.12 -15.68 -6.20
N MET A 233 11.05 -14.36 -6.04
CA MET A 233 10.41 -13.47 -7.01
C MET A 233 11.08 -13.61 -8.37
N ALA A 234 10.27 -13.59 -9.43
CA ALA A 234 10.73 -13.66 -10.82
C ALA A 234 9.73 -12.93 -11.72
N ARG A 235 10.10 -12.64 -12.98
CA ARG A 235 9.18 -12.00 -13.94
C ARG A 235 7.96 -12.86 -14.28
N ASP A 236 8.03 -14.16 -14.07
CA ASP A 236 6.94 -15.13 -14.24
C ASP A 236 6.43 -15.72 -12.92
N ASN A 237 7.01 -15.29 -11.79
CA ASN A 237 6.56 -15.63 -10.43
C ASN A 237 6.49 -14.34 -9.60
N TYR A 238 5.42 -13.59 -9.77
CA TYR A 238 5.17 -12.31 -9.11
C TYR A 238 3.74 -12.26 -8.56
N PHE A 239 3.48 -11.29 -7.74
CA PHE A 239 2.14 -10.99 -7.20
C PHE A 239 1.81 -9.52 -7.38
N ARG A 240 0.53 -9.21 -7.24
CA ARG A 240 0.00 -7.85 -7.25
C ARG A 240 -0.95 -7.64 -6.07
N THR A 241 -1.09 -6.42 -5.62
CA THR A 241 -2.20 -6.01 -4.73
C THR A 241 -3.52 -6.43 -5.35
N GLY A 242 -4.40 -7.07 -4.57
CA GLY A 242 -5.64 -7.64 -5.06
C GLY A 242 -5.57 -9.13 -5.44
N ASP A 243 -4.38 -9.72 -5.57
CA ASP A 243 -4.23 -11.17 -5.67
C ASP A 243 -4.66 -11.86 -4.38
N GLN A 244 -4.99 -13.14 -4.46
CA GLN A 244 -5.41 -13.94 -3.32
C GLN A 244 -4.35 -14.96 -2.90
N VAL A 245 -4.25 -15.17 -1.59
CA VAL A 245 -3.35 -16.14 -0.99
C VAL A 245 -4.10 -16.90 0.10
N ALA A 246 -4.08 -18.22 0.03
CA ALA A 246 -4.69 -19.10 1.04
C ALA A 246 -3.63 -19.95 1.73
N ASN A 247 -4.00 -20.54 2.87
CA ASN A 247 -3.12 -21.42 3.63
C ASN A 247 -1.81 -20.77 4.10
N LEU A 248 -1.83 -19.46 4.37
CA LEU A 248 -0.70 -18.77 5.00
C LEU A 248 -0.37 -19.46 6.32
N THR A 249 0.86 -19.97 6.44
CA THR A 249 1.32 -20.72 7.62
C THR A 249 2.65 -20.14 8.10
N GLY A 250 2.73 -19.84 9.39
CA GLY A 250 3.91 -19.26 10.00
C GLY A 250 3.80 -19.13 11.51
N VAL A 251 4.85 -18.70 12.16
CA VAL A 251 4.86 -18.38 13.59
C VAL A 251 4.58 -16.90 13.80
N LEU A 252 3.80 -16.58 14.83
CA LEU A 252 3.44 -15.20 15.13
C LEU A 252 4.52 -14.57 16.00
N GLY A 253 5.15 -13.51 15.53
CA GLY A 253 6.06 -12.66 16.30
C GLY A 253 5.49 -11.26 16.50
N TYR A 254 6.15 -10.48 17.36
CA TYR A 254 5.84 -9.07 17.57
C TYR A 254 7.08 -8.21 17.35
N SER A 255 6.97 -7.19 16.51
CA SER A 255 8.04 -6.22 16.27
C SER A 255 7.49 -4.93 15.69
N PHE A 256 8.21 -3.81 15.89
CA PHE A 256 7.84 -2.48 15.38
C PHE A 256 6.39 -2.06 15.68
N GLY A 257 5.86 -2.50 16.85
CA GLY A 257 4.53 -2.12 17.31
C GLY A 257 3.38 -2.91 16.71
N SER A 258 3.62 -4.05 16.03
CA SER A 258 2.57 -4.91 15.47
C SER A 258 2.94 -6.38 15.45
N TYR A 259 1.90 -7.24 15.47
CA TYR A 259 2.05 -8.68 15.25
C TYR A 259 2.35 -8.95 13.78
N ARG A 260 3.28 -9.88 13.54
CA ARG A 260 3.73 -10.31 12.23
C ARG A 260 3.80 -11.81 12.14
N LEU A 261 3.24 -12.37 11.09
CA LEU A 261 3.39 -13.79 10.79
C LEU A 261 4.73 -13.99 10.07
N GLN A 262 5.61 -14.81 10.63
CA GLN A 262 6.89 -15.23 10.04
C GLN A 262 6.67 -16.54 9.29
N PRO A 263 6.66 -16.58 7.94
CA PRO A 263 6.30 -17.77 7.18
C PRO A 263 7.24 -18.94 7.45
N THR A 264 6.66 -20.12 7.63
CA THR A 264 7.39 -21.40 7.74
C THR A 264 7.16 -22.33 6.55
N ALA A 265 6.22 -21.95 5.67
CA ALA A 265 5.90 -22.66 4.43
C ALA A 265 5.41 -21.69 3.36
N GLY A 266 5.53 -22.08 2.08
CA GLY A 266 4.87 -21.36 0.99
C GLY A 266 3.37 -21.53 1.05
N ALA A 267 2.64 -20.47 0.68
CA ALA A 267 1.18 -20.42 0.65
C ALA A 267 0.63 -20.62 -0.78
N ASP A 268 -0.68 -20.80 -0.89
CA ASP A 268 -1.37 -21.00 -2.17
C ASP A 268 -1.73 -19.64 -2.77
N HIS A 269 -0.91 -19.14 -3.68
CA HIS A 269 -1.16 -17.90 -4.42
C HIS A 269 -2.06 -18.12 -5.63
N THR A 270 -3.01 -17.21 -5.84
CA THR A 270 -3.88 -17.12 -7.02
C THR A 270 -3.79 -15.72 -7.61
N ALA A 271 -3.35 -15.60 -8.85
CA ALA A 271 -3.30 -14.32 -9.59
C ALA A 271 -4.72 -13.87 -9.97
N SER A 272 -5.43 -13.28 -8.99
CA SER A 272 -6.81 -12.81 -9.13
C SER A 272 -6.90 -11.44 -9.77
N ASN A 273 -5.80 -10.68 -9.79
CA ASN A 273 -5.69 -9.36 -10.37
C ASN A 273 -4.57 -9.30 -11.43
N PRO A 274 -4.75 -9.94 -12.59
CA PRO A 274 -3.72 -9.98 -13.63
C PRO A 274 -3.47 -8.57 -14.21
N ARG A 275 -2.26 -8.35 -14.72
CA ARG A 275 -1.88 -7.10 -15.42
C ARG A 275 -2.83 -6.82 -16.59
N PRO A 276 -3.56 -5.68 -16.58
CA PRO A 276 -4.50 -5.38 -17.64
C PRO A 276 -3.79 -4.83 -18.89
N PRO A 277 -4.28 -5.14 -20.11
CA PRO A 277 -3.82 -4.46 -21.31
C PRO A 277 -4.21 -2.97 -21.27
N ALA A 278 -3.57 -2.16 -22.12
CA ALA A 278 -3.97 -0.76 -22.27
C ALA A 278 -5.45 -0.66 -22.71
N PRO A 279 -6.22 0.30 -22.16
CA PRO A 279 -7.61 0.50 -22.55
C PRO A 279 -7.75 0.76 -24.05
N GLU A 280 -8.72 0.13 -24.69
CA GLU A 280 -9.01 0.37 -26.09
C GLU A 280 -9.42 1.84 -26.32
N LYS A 281 -8.99 2.44 -27.44
CA LYS A 281 -9.36 3.81 -27.78
C LYS A 281 -10.82 3.86 -28.19
N GLN A 282 -11.61 4.63 -27.45
CA GLN A 282 -13.00 4.92 -27.75
C GLN A 282 -13.14 6.39 -28.19
N GLY A 283 -14.18 6.67 -29.01
CA GLY A 283 -14.33 8.05 -29.54
C GLY A 283 -13.23 8.44 -30.52
N ASN A 284 -12.98 9.74 -30.63
CA ASN A 284 -11.98 10.31 -31.56
C ASN A 284 -10.98 11.27 -30.90
N LEU A 285 -11.13 11.51 -29.59
CA LEU A 285 -10.16 12.24 -28.78
C LEU A 285 -9.93 11.48 -27.47
N ARG A 286 -8.66 11.22 -27.12
CA ARG A 286 -8.26 10.63 -25.86
C ARG A 286 -7.39 11.61 -25.08
N VAL A 287 -7.79 11.90 -23.84
CA VAL A 287 -7.03 12.68 -22.87
C VAL A 287 -6.58 11.74 -21.75
N ALA A 288 -5.31 11.78 -21.37
CA ALA A 288 -4.78 11.02 -20.25
C ALA A 288 -4.19 11.94 -19.19
N SER A 289 -4.52 11.68 -17.94
CA SER A 289 -3.90 12.27 -16.76
C SER A 289 -2.87 11.29 -16.22
N PHE A 290 -1.63 11.70 -16.00
CA PHE A 290 -0.60 10.81 -15.51
C PHE A 290 0.40 11.52 -14.56
N ASN A 291 0.38 11.16 -13.29
CA ASN A 291 1.45 11.47 -12.36
C ASN A 291 2.62 10.50 -12.65
N VAL A 292 3.78 11.04 -13.01
CA VAL A 292 4.94 10.26 -13.50
C VAL A 292 6.02 10.03 -12.44
N LEU A 293 5.71 10.23 -11.17
CA LEU A 293 6.59 9.98 -10.02
C LEU A 293 7.96 10.68 -10.18
N ASN A 294 7.96 12.02 -10.06
CA ASN A 294 9.18 12.82 -10.06
C ASN A 294 10.12 12.55 -11.26
N TYR A 295 9.63 12.80 -12.49
CA TYR A 295 10.47 12.75 -13.67
C TYR A 295 11.46 13.91 -13.69
N PHE A 296 12.69 13.66 -13.25
CA PHE A 296 13.78 14.62 -13.14
C PHE A 296 14.90 14.25 -14.10
N THR A 297 15.32 15.22 -14.91
CA THR A 297 16.54 15.13 -15.72
C THR A 297 17.80 15.48 -14.92
N THR A 298 17.62 16.11 -13.75
CA THR A 298 18.67 16.37 -12.77
C THR A 298 18.71 15.20 -11.79
N LEU A 299 19.89 14.56 -11.65
CA LEU A 299 20.05 13.42 -10.75
C LEU A 299 20.19 13.87 -9.30
N THR A 300 19.74 13.06 -8.34
CA THR A 300 19.90 13.34 -6.92
C THR A 300 21.37 13.30 -6.49
N SER A 301 22.20 12.54 -7.20
CA SER A 301 23.67 12.55 -7.04
C SER A 301 24.31 13.89 -7.39
N ASP A 302 23.71 14.67 -8.28
CA ASP A 302 24.22 15.95 -8.75
C ASP A 302 23.65 17.13 -7.94
N ASP A 303 22.37 17.06 -7.57
CA ASP A 303 21.68 18.06 -6.75
C ASP A 303 20.75 17.40 -5.73
N SER A 304 21.07 17.51 -4.45
CA SER A 304 20.27 16.95 -3.34
C SER A 304 18.84 17.50 -3.23
N ARG A 305 18.47 18.49 -4.03
CA ARG A 305 17.09 19.00 -4.17
C ARG A 305 16.30 18.30 -5.25
N ALA A 306 16.96 17.57 -6.13
CA ALA A 306 16.29 16.68 -7.08
C ALA A 306 15.54 15.57 -6.35
N ARG A 307 14.53 14.98 -6.99
CA ARG A 307 13.64 13.97 -6.37
C ARG A 307 13.51 12.70 -7.20
N GLY A 308 14.07 12.66 -8.39
CA GLY A 308 13.99 11.53 -9.30
C GLY A 308 15.12 10.53 -9.09
N ALA A 309 15.63 10.01 -10.19
CA ALA A 309 16.68 9.02 -10.23
C ALA A 309 18.00 9.48 -9.60
N ASP A 310 18.71 8.56 -8.94
CA ASP A 310 20.02 8.81 -8.34
C ASP A 310 21.14 8.72 -9.39
N THR A 311 20.97 7.90 -10.40
CA THR A 311 21.98 7.58 -11.39
C THR A 311 21.45 7.72 -12.82
N PRO A 312 22.34 7.88 -13.83
CA PRO A 312 21.94 7.88 -15.24
C PRO A 312 21.24 6.57 -15.66
N GLU A 313 21.58 5.43 -15.06
CA GLU A 313 20.95 4.15 -15.34
C GLU A 313 19.50 4.14 -14.84
N GLU A 314 19.28 4.57 -13.61
CA GLU A 314 17.92 4.68 -13.06
C GLU A 314 17.05 5.65 -13.85
N PHE A 315 17.61 6.79 -14.26
CA PHE A 315 16.91 7.74 -15.14
C PHE A 315 16.47 7.08 -16.46
N GLN A 316 17.36 6.34 -17.11
CA GLN A 316 17.02 5.61 -18.35
C GLN A 316 15.95 4.55 -18.10
N ARG A 317 16.00 3.85 -16.96
CA ARG A 317 14.99 2.86 -16.56
C ARG A 317 13.62 3.54 -16.33
N GLN A 318 13.58 4.66 -15.60
CA GLN A 318 12.36 5.44 -15.36
C GLN A 318 11.77 5.93 -16.69
N GLN A 319 12.57 6.60 -17.50
CA GLN A 319 12.14 7.11 -18.81
C GLN A 319 11.58 6.00 -19.70
N ALA A 320 12.25 4.84 -19.76
CA ALA A 320 11.81 3.72 -20.59
C ALA A 320 10.42 3.20 -20.19
N LYS A 321 10.13 3.10 -18.89
CA LYS A 321 8.82 2.68 -18.36
C LYS A 321 7.74 3.73 -18.66
N ILE A 322 7.99 5.00 -18.38
CA ILE A 322 7.04 6.09 -18.66
C ILE A 322 6.73 6.16 -20.15
N VAL A 323 7.76 6.09 -21.02
CA VAL A 323 7.60 6.06 -22.47
C VAL A 323 6.80 4.84 -22.93
N ALA A 324 7.01 3.67 -22.30
CA ALA A 324 6.22 2.48 -22.60
C ALA A 324 4.74 2.66 -22.24
N ALA A 325 4.44 3.23 -21.06
CA ALA A 325 3.09 3.51 -20.62
C ALA A 325 2.39 4.54 -21.54
N MET A 326 3.03 5.68 -21.80
CA MET A 326 2.46 6.73 -22.65
C MET A 326 2.24 6.24 -24.10
N THR A 327 3.18 5.47 -24.64
CA THR A 327 3.05 4.91 -26.00
C THR A 327 1.91 3.89 -26.07
N ALA A 328 1.75 3.06 -25.06
CA ALA A 328 0.67 2.06 -25.01
C ALA A 328 -0.71 2.70 -24.83
N LEU A 329 -0.81 3.79 -24.06
CA LEU A 329 -2.03 4.59 -23.94
C LEU A 329 -2.42 5.26 -25.24
N ASP A 330 -1.44 5.67 -26.03
CA ASP A 330 -1.65 6.34 -27.33
C ASP A 330 -2.61 7.54 -27.24
N ALA A 331 -2.55 8.32 -26.14
CA ALA A 331 -3.43 9.46 -25.94
C ALA A 331 -3.08 10.63 -26.87
N ASP A 332 -4.09 11.41 -27.21
CA ASP A 332 -3.94 12.60 -28.07
C ASP A 332 -3.47 13.81 -27.26
N ILE A 333 -3.80 13.83 -25.96
CA ILE A 333 -3.35 14.84 -24.98
C ILE A 333 -2.98 14.11 -23.69
N PHE A 334 -1.80 14.37 -23.17
CA PHE A 334 -1.38 13.99 -21.84
C PHE A 334 -1.28 15.22 -20.95
N GLY A 335 -1.95 15.20 -19.80
CA GLY A 335 -1.69 16.09 -18.68
C GLY A 335 -0.79 15.35 -17.69
N LEU A 336 0.43 15.83 -17.52
CA LEU A 336 1.44 15.20 -16.69
C LEU A 336 1.63 15.96 -15.39
N MET A 337 1.84 15.26 -14.29
CA MET A 337 2.25 15.79 -13.00
C MET A 337 3.63 15.26 -12.62
N GLU A 338 4.31 15.97 -11.73
CA GLU A 338 5.64 15.62 -11.22
C GLU A 338 6.77 15.66 -12.25
N ILE A 339 6.65 16.51 -13.24
CA ILE A 339 7.76 16.85 -14.15
C ILE A 339 8.69 17.85 -13.44
N GLU A 340 10.00 17.67 -13.54
CA GLU A 340 10.98 18.61 -13.00
C GLU A 340 10.77 20.04 -13.57
N ASN A 341 10.64 21.02 -12.68
CA ASN A 341 10.39 22.42 -13.05
C ASN A 341 11.69 23.15 -13.43
N ASN A 342 12.48 22.55 -14.34
CA ASN A 342 13.71 23.13 -14.86
C ASN A 342 13.53 23.85 -16.19
N GLY A 343 12.37 23.66 -16.85
CA GLY A 343 12.00 24.26 -18.13
C GLY A 343 12.36 23.42 -19.36
N THR A 344 12.98 22.25 -19.19
CA THR A 344 13.43 21.37 -20.28
C THR A 344 13.06 19.89 -20.10
N ALA A 345 12.70 19.45 -18.89
CA ALA A 345 12.44 18.02 -18.62
C ALA A 345 11.30 17.43 -19.48
N VAL A 346 10.23 18.20 -19.72
CA VAL A 346 9.16 17.75 -20.62
C VAL A 346 9.63 17.60 -22.06
N ASP A 347 10.57 18.43 -22.52
CA ASP A 347 11.13 18.33 -23.85
C ASP A 347 12.00 17.08 -24.01
N ASP A 348 12.76 16.72 -22.99
CA ASP A 348 13.51 15.46 -22.93
C ASP A 348 12.58 14.25 -23.05
N LEU A 349 11.49 14.24 -22.30
CA LEU A 349 10.47 13.18 -22.39
C LEU A 349 9.85 13.10 -23.80
N VAL A 350 9.57 14.23 -24.44
CA VAL A 350 9.06 14.27 -25.83
C VAL A 350 10.06 13.71 -26.82
N VAL A 351 11.36 13.98 -26.65
CA VAL A 351 12.43 13.38 -27.47
C VAL A 351 12.40 11.86 -27.34
N ALA A 352 12.33 11.34 -26.13
CA ALA A 352 12.27 9.89 -25.87
C ALA A 352 10.99 9.25 -26.45
N LEU A 353 9.84 9.91 -26.31
CA LEU A 353 8.57 9.47 -26.90
C LEU A 353 8.65 9.40 -28.42
N ASN A 354 9.19 10.43 -29.06
CA ASN A 354 9.31 10.49 -30.53
C ASN A 354 10.33 9.48 -31.05
N ALA A 355 11.37 9.18 -30.29
CA ALA A 355 12.31 8.11 -30.63
C ALA A 355 11.61 6.73 -30.71
N ARG A 356 10.57 6.50 -29.90
CA ARG A 356 9.80 5.26 -29.91
C ARG A 356 8.61 5.27 -30.87
N ALA A 357 7.85 6.38 -30.93
CA ALA A 357 6.60 6.47 -31.67
C ALA A 357 6.76 6.96 -33.11
N GLY A 358 7.91 7.52 -33.45
CA GLY A 358 8.20 8.21 -34.71
C GLY A 358 8.37 9.72 -34.53
N GLU A 359 9.27 10.31 -35.30
CA GLU A 359 9.58 11.74 -35.24
C GLU A 359 8.33 12.60 -35.46
N GLY A 360 8.14 13.60 -34.59
CA GLY A 360 7.01 14.53 -34.65
C GLY A 360 5.65 13.99 -34.24
N THR A 361 5.59 12.74 -33.72
CA THR A 361 4.33 12.16 -33.19
C THR A 361 3.80 12.96 -32.01
N TYR A 362 4.67 13.39 -31.11
CA TYR A 362 4.34 14.15 -29.92
C TYR A 362 5.06 15.51 -29.88
N ALA A 363 4.41 16.48 -29.24
CA ALA A 363 4.97 17.79 -28.92
C ALA A 363 4.56 18.21 -27.51
N ALA A 364 5.34 19.08 -26.85
CA ALA A 364 4.97 19.70 -25.58
C ALA A 364 4.41 21.11 -25.77
N VAL A 365 3.48 21.52 -24.90
CA VAL A 365 3.15 22.93 -24.73
C VAL A 365 4.33 23.60 -24.03
N LYS A 366 4.88 24.65 -24.63
CA LYS A 366 6.09 25.35 -24.17
C LYS A 366 5.74 26.33 -23.06
N THR A 367 5.69 25.87 -21.82
CA THR A 367 5.34 26.70 -20.67
C THR A 367 6.56 27.36 -20.01
N GLY A 368 7.78 26.81 -20.23
CA GLY A 368 8.93 27.17 -19.41
C GLY A 368 8.71 26.72 -17.94
N LYS A 369 9.31 27.45 -17.00
CA LYS A 369 9.10 27.22 -15.58
C LYS A 369 7.77 27.79 -15.12
N VAL A 370 7.00 27.01 -14.35
CA VAL A 370 5.70 27.40 -13.80
C VAL A 370 5.73 27.29 -12.27
N GLY A 371 5.48 28.40 -11.56
CA GLY A 371 5.54 28.42 -10.11
C GLY A 371 6.96 28.29 -9.57
N SER A 372 7.07 27.90 -8.29
CA SER A 372 8.36 27.84 -7.56
C SER A 372 8.66 26.46 -6.95
N ASP A 373 7.78 25.48 -7.09
CA ASP A 373 8.04 24.10 -6.64
C ASP A 373 9.09 23.44 -7.57
N ALA A 374 9.78 22.43 -7.06
CA ALA A 374 10.72 21.63 -7.84
C ALA A 374 10.04 20.84 -8.97
N ILE A 375 8.75 20.58 -8.86
CA ILE A 375 7.91 19.88 -9.83
C ILE A 375 6.77 20.77 -10.31
N PHE A 376 6.28 20.50 -11.53
CA PHE A 376 5.15 21.22 -12.13
C PHE A 376 4.29 20.29 -13.00
N GLN A 377 3.21 20.84 -13.56
CA GLN A 377 2.35 20.17 -14.51
C GLN A 377 2.74 20.52 -15.93
N ALA A 378 2.64 19.56 -16.86
CA ALA A 378 2.99 19.76 -18.26
C ALA A 378 1.95 19.14 -19.19
N PHE A 379 1.93 19.61 -20.44
CA PHE A 379 1.16 18.98 -21.52
C PHE A 379 2.09 18.40 -22.58
N VAL A 380 1.78 17.15 -22.97
CA VAL A 380 2.29 16.52 -24.19
C VAL A 380 1.08 16.17 -25.07
N TYR A 381 1.16 16.44 -26.36
CA TYR A 381 0.04 16.24 -27.27
C TYR A 381 0.50 15.73 -28.65
N LYS A 382 -0.45 15.16 -29.42
CA LYS A 382 -0.22 14.74 -30.82
C LYS A 382 -0.60 15.85 -31.77
N PRO A 383 0.36 16.51 -32.48
CA PRO A 383 0.07 17.57 -33.45
C PRO A 383 -0.80 17.11 -34.63
N ALA A 384 -0.83 15.82 -34.92
CA ALA A 384 -1.68 15.27 -35.97
C ALA A 384 -3.17 15.30 -35.61
N THR A 385 -3.53 15.16 -34.31
CA THR A 385 -4.92 15.08 -33.84
C THR A 385 -5.42 16.42 -33.30
N VAL A 386 -4.57 17.12 -32.55
CA VAL A 386 -4.94 18.38 -31.87
C VAL A 386 -3.89 19.46 -32.08
N GLU A 387 -4.30 20.70 -31.88
CA GLU A 387 -3.41 21.85 -31.80
C GLU A 387 -3.78 22.75 -30.63
N PRO A 388 -2.80 23.36 -29.93
CA PRO A 388 -3.06 24.40 -28.95
C PRO A 388 -3.80 25.57 -29.61
N ALA A 389 -4.92 26.00 -29.02
CA ALA A 389 -5.67 27.17 -29.43
C ALA A 389 -5.41 28.30 -28.44
N GLY A 390 -4.75 29.36 -28.86
CA GLY A 390 -4.28 30.43 -27.99
C GLY A 390 -3.11 30.03 -27.10
N SER A 391 -2.78 30.92 -26.15
CA SER A 391 -1.76 30.68 -25.13
C SER A 391 -2.31 29.78 -24.03
N PHE A 392 -1.42 29.06 -23.33
CA PHE A 392 -1.74 28.47 -22.06
C PHE A 392 -1.96 29.54 -20.98
N GLU A 393 -2.72 29.21 -19.95
CA GLU A 393 -2.94 30.06 -18.78
C GLU A 393 -2.62 29.31 -17.49
N THR A 394 -2.33 30.04 -16.43
CA THR A 394 -2.04 29.44 -15.11
C THR A 394 -2.83 30.14 -14.02
N LEU A 395 -3.37 29.36 -13.08
CA LEU A 395 -3.93 29.87 -11.84
C LEU A 395 -2.95 29.63 -10.69
N GLY A 396 -2.33 30.72 -10.21
CA GLY A 396 -1.56 30.69 -8.97
C GLY A 396 -2.50 30.83 -7.76
N PHE A 397 -2.44 29.87 -6.85
CA PHE A 397 -3.20 29.96 -5.61
C PHE A 397 -2.50 30.88 -4.61
N GLY A 398 -3.21 31.85 -4.07
CA GLY A 398 -2.67 32.87 -3.15
C GLY A 398 -2.26 32.36 -1.77
N HIS A 399 -2.34 31.05 -1.53
CA HIS A 399 -1.98 30.35 -0.30
C HIS A 399 -0.84 29.36 -0.56
N THR A 400 0.02 29.22 0.41
CA THR A 400 1.22 28.38 0.32
C THR A 400 0.88 26.90 0.22
N GLY A 401 1.54 26.20 -0.70
CA GLY A 401 1.56 24.75 -0.78
C GLY A 401 0.90 24.11 -2.00
N ASN A 402 -0.09 24.76 -2.62
CA ASN A 402 -0.62 24.30 -3.91
C ASN A 402 0.28 24.78 -5.07
N ARG A 403 0.48 23.90 -6.05
CA ARG A 403 1.13 24.24 -7.31
C ARG A 403 0.15 24.96 -8.23
N PRO A 404 0.60 25.90 -9.08
CA PRO A 404 -0.30 26.56 -10.01
C PRO A 404 -1.01 25.54 -10.93
N SER A 405 -2.32 25.66 -11.14
CA SER A 405 -3.00 24.92 -12.20
C SER A 405 -2.52 25.36 -13.56
N LEU A 406 -2.42 24.44 -14.51
CA LEU A 406 -2.06 24.70 -15.90
C LEU A 406 -3.24 24.40 -16.81
N LEU A 407 -3.67 25.39 -17.60
CA LEU A 407 -4.80 25.29 -18.54
C LEU A 407 -4.32 25.51 -19.97
N GLN A 408 -4.72 24.61 -20.88
CA GLN A 408 -4.58 24.82 -22.31
C GLN A 408 -5.91 24.48 -23.01
N THR A 409 -6.31 25.34 -23.94
CA THR A 409 -7.36 25.01 -24.91
C THR A 409 -6.74 24.28 -26.09
N PHE A 410 -7.30 23.13 -26.44
CA PHE A 410 -6.92 22.39 -27.65
C PHE A 410 -8.05 22.43 -28.69
N ARG A 411 -7.69 22.56 -29.94
CA ARG A 411 -8.57 22.36 -31.09
C ARG A 411 -8.40 20.95 -31.63
N HIS A 412 -9.45 20.16 -31.67
CA HIS A 412 -9.45 18.89 -32.38
C HIS A 412 -9.52 19.15 -33.89
N ARG A 413 -8.53 18.66 -34.64
CA ARG A 413 -8.34 19.03 -36.03
C ARG A 413 -9.49 18.61 -36.94
N ASP A 414 -9.97 17.39 -36.78
CA ASP A 414 -10.99 16.82 -37.67
C ASP A 414 -12.36 17.45 -37.45
N SER A 415 -12.76 17.75 -36.22
CA SER A 415 -14.07 18.35 -35.93
C SER A 415 -14.03 19.87 -35.81
N GLY A 416 -12.85 20.47 -35.59
CA GLY A 416 -12.70 21.89 -35.29
C GLY A 416 -13.14 22.29 -33.88
N GLU A 417 -13.65 21.35 -33.08
CA GLU A 417 -14.16 21.63 -31.73
C GLU A 417 -13.04 21.91 -30.73
N LEU A 418 -13.36 22.75 -29.73
CA LEU A 418 -12.44 23.18 -28.69
C LEU A 418 -12.72 22.45 -27.39
N VAL A 419 -11.64 22.07 -26.70
CA VAL A 419 -11.67 21.47 -25.36
C VAL A 419 -10.63 22.16 -24.48
N ASN A 420 -11.05 22.70 -23.36
CA ASN A 420 -10.19 23.15 -22.28
C ASN A 420 -9.75 21.92 -21.45
N VAL A 421 -8.46 21.80 -21.22
CA VAL A 421 -7.90 20.78 -20.30
C VAL A 421 -7.10 21.52 -19.23
N SER A 422 -7.51 21.38 -17.97
CA SER A 422 -6.81 21.90 -16.80
C SER A 422 -6.10 20.75 -16.08
N VAL A 423 -4.77 20.82 -16.00
CA VAL A 423 -3.96 19.85 -15.25
C VAL A 423 -3.65 20.41 -13.88
N ASN A 424 -3.88 19.61 -12.86
CA ASN A 424 -3.79 20.04 -11.47
C ASN A 424 -2.95 19.05 -10.65
N HIS A 425 -2.19 19.59 -9.68
CA HIS A 425 -1.53 18.80 -8.67
C HIS A 425 -1.61 19.59 -7.37
N LEU A 426 -2.63 19.30 -6.57
CA LEU A 426 -2.88 20.02 -5.32
C LEU A 426 -1.91 19.59 -4.22
N LYS A 427 -1.96 20.27 -3.08
CA LYS A 427 -1.05 20.02 -1.95
C LYS A 427 -1.24 18.62 -1.36
N SER A 428 -0.13 17.85 -1.27
CA SER A 428 -0.15 16.52 -0.69
C SER A 428 -0.52 16.50 0.80
N LYS A 429 -1.06 15.36 1.27
CA LYS A 429 -1.45 15.13 2.67
C LYS A 429 -0.25 14.87 3.60
N GLY A 430 0.92 14.52 3.06
CA GLY A 430 2.07 14.03 3.83
C GLY A 430 2.73 15.06 4.76
N SER A 431 2.47 16.36 4.59
CA SER A 431 3.03 17.40 5.46
C SER A 431 2.00 18.46 5.81
N ALA A 432 1.99 18.90 7.07
CA ALA A 432 1.05 19.89 7.57
C ALA A 432 1.25 21.27 6.92
N CYS A 433 0.16 21.94 6.61
CA CYS A 433 0.11 23.35 6.24
C CYS A 433 0.01 24.24 7.47
N LYS A 434 0.57 25.44 7.38
CA LYS A 434 0.42 26.41 8.47
C LYS A 434 -1.04 26.81 8.68
N GLY A 435 -1.57 26.44 9.84
CA GLY A 435 -2.97 26.76 10.20
C GLY A 435 -4.03 25.80 9.65
N ASP A 436 -3.62 24.74 8.97
CA ASP A 436 -4.50 23.73 8.39
C ASP A 436 -3.95 22.30 8.64
N PRO A 437 -3.88 21.88 9.93
CA PRO A 437 -3.45 20.53 10.31
C PRO A 437 -4.55 19.51 10.01
N ASP A 438 -4.16 18.23 10.07
CA ASP A 438 -5.11 17.12 10.11
C ASP A 438 -6.08 17.28 11.28
N ARG A 439 -7.38 17.17 11.00
CA ARG A 439 -8.47 17.31 11.99
C ARG A 439 -8.93 15.97 12.55
N GLY A 440 -8.35 14.85 12.07
CA GLY A 440 -8.74 13.51 12.46
C GLY A 440 -10.09 13.07 11.89
N ASP A 441 -10.55 13.70 10.81
CA ASP A 441 -11.82 13.42 10.13
C ASP A 441 -11.65 12.50 8.89
N GLY A 442 -10.42 12.06 8.62
CA GLY A 442 -10.05 11.20 7.49
C GLY A 442 -9.55 11.97 6.26
N GLN A 443 -9.63 13.29 6.23
CA GLN A 443 -9.22 14.12 5.09
C GLN A 443 -7.71 14.48 5.11
N GLY A 444 -7.02 14.25 6.25
CA GLY A 444 -5.60 14.49 6.42
C GLY A 444 -5.21 15.97 6.45
N ASN A 445 -3.90 16.22 6.40
CA ASN A 445 -3.36 17.58 6.42
C ASN A 445 -3.79 18.42 5.21
N CYS A 446 -3.88 19.72 5.38
CA CYS A 446 -4.08 20.71 4.31
C CYS A 446 -5.43 20.61 3.58
N ASN A 447 -6.47 20.04 4.19
CA ASN A 447 -7.75 19.87 3.54
C ASN A 447 -8.40 21.20 3.13
N GLN A 448 -8.43 22.20 4.03
CA GLN A 448 -8.99 23.52 3.71
C GLN A 448 -8.18 24.25 2.63
N THR A 449 -6.84 24.06 2.63
CA THR A 449 -5.96 24.61 1.60
C THR A 449 -6.30 24.05 0.22
N ARG A 450 -6.55 22.74 0.12
CA ARG A 450 -7.00 22.10 -1.13
C ARG A 450 -8.42 22.50 -1.50
N THR A 451 -9.34 22.55 -0.54
CA THR A 451 -10.73 22.97 -0.77
C THR A 451 -10.79 24.36 -1.37
N LYS A 452 -10.05 25.31 -0.77
CA LYS A 452 -9.98 26.69 -1.31
C LYS A 452 -9.40 26.73 -2.71
N ALA A 453 -8.38 25.92 -3.01
CA ALA A 453 -7.83 25.83 -4.36
C ALA A 453 -8.85 25.27 -5.35
N ALA A 454 -9.63 24.27 -4.98
CA ALA A 454 -10.70 23.71 -5.79
C ALA A 454 -11.82 24.75 -6.10
N GLU A 455 -12.24 25.51 -5.10
CA GLU A 455 -13.21 26.62 -5.27
C GLU A 455 -12.66 27.68 -6.24
N ASP A 456 -11.41 28.11 -6.05
CA ASP A 456 -10.75 29.11 -6.89
C ASP A 456 -10.59 28.60 -8.33
N LEU A 457 -10.23 27.33 -8.52
CA LEU A 457 -10.13 26.67 -9.81
C LEU A 457 -11.48 26.67 -10.54
N ALA A 458 -12.55 26.22 -9.87
CA ALA A 458 -13.89 26.21 -10.47
C ALA A 458 -14.36 27.61 -10.84
N ALA A 459 -14.09 28.62 -10.00
CA ALA A 459 -14.43 30.01 -10.28
C ALA A 459 -13.63 30.57 -11.46
N TRP A 460 -12.33 30.29 -11.54
CA TRP A 460 -11.45 30.74 -12.62
C TRP A 460 -11.85 30.16 -13.97
N LEU A 461 -12.09 28.85 -14.04
CA LEU A 461 -12.45 28.17 -15.29
C LEU A 461 -13.78 28.64 -15.87
N ARG A 462 -14.73 29.12 -15.06
CA ARG A 462 -15.99 29.73 -15.55
C ARG A 462 -15.77 31.02 -16.32
N GLY A 463 -14.65 31.69 -16.11
CA GLY A 463 -14.30 32.98 -16.73
C GLY A 463 -13.69 32.87 -18.13
N ASP A 464 -13.59 31.67 -18.74
CA ASP A 464 -12.88 31.41 -20.00
C ASP A 464 -11.46 32.01 -20.01
N PRO A 465 -10.55 31.56 -19.14
CA PRO A 465 -9.25 32.20 -18.94
C PRO A 465 -8.40 32.28 -20.21
N THR A 466 -8.53 31.32 -21.13
CA THR A 466 -7.81 31.34 -22.43
C THR A 466 -8.45 32.25 -23.45
N GLY A 467 -9.68 32.75 -23.22
CA GLY A 467 -10.43 33.60 -24.14
C GLY A 467 -10.78 32.94 -25.48
N GLN A 468 -10.78 31.59 -25.53
CA GLN A 468 -11.02 30.86 -26.78
C GLN A 468 -12.49 30.46 -26.97
N GLY A 469 -13.37 30.69 -26.00
CA GLY A 469 -14.78 30.34 -26.07
C GLY A 469 -15.05 28.84 -26.09
N ALA A 470 -14.15 28.01 -25.52
CA ALA A 470 -14.32 26.58 -25.46
C ALA A 470 -15.42 26.24 -24.43
N ALA A 471 -16.50 25.61 -24.90
CA ALA A 471 -17.60 25.22 -24.03
C ALA A 471 -17.27 24.02 -23.13
N ARG A 472 -16.41 23.11 -23.63
CA ARG A 472 -16.02 21.87 -22.92
C ARG A 472 -14.82 22.13 -22.04
N THR A 473 -14.89 21.75 -20.79
CA THR A 473 -13.78 21.85 -19.83
C THR A 473 -13.62 20.55 -19.06
N LEU A 474 -12.39 20.01 -19.08
CA LEU A 474 -11.91 18.90 -18.27
C LEU A 474 -10.97 19.44 -17.18
N ILE A 475 -11.15 18.99 -15.96
CA ILE A 475 -10.22 19.12 -14.84
C ILE A 475 -9.62 17.73 -14.63
N ILE A 476 -8.30 17.59 -14.81
CA ILE A 476 -7.60 16.32 -14.61
C ILE A 476 -6.42 16.54 -13.67
N GLY A 477 -5.94 15.47 -13.07
CA GLY A 477 -4.71 15.48 -12.26
C GLY A 477 -4.88 14.92 -10.88
N ASP A 478 -3.78 14.91 -10.16
CA ASP A 478 -3.69 14.49 -8.76
C ASP A 478 -4.20 15.62 -7.85
N LEU A 479 -5.41 15.48 -7.38
CA LEU A 479 -6.03 16.43 -6.45
C LEU A 479 -5.63 16.17 -4.99
N ASN A 480 -4.85 15.11 -4.71
CA ASN A 480 -4.48 14.71 -3.35
C ASN A 480 -5.69 14.61 -2.41
N SER A 481 -6.84 14.27 -2.94
CA SER A 481 -8.11 14.18 -2.23
C SER A 481 -8.92 13.03 -2.80
N TYR A 482 -9.52 12.23 -1.93
CA TYR A 482 -10.43 11.17 -2.35
C TYR A 482 -11.83 11.72 -2.65
N ASP A 483 -12.69 10.92 -3.29
CA ASP A 483 -13.99 11.31 -3.85
C ASP A 483 -14.92 12.05 -2.86
N HIS A 484 -14.99 11.60 -1.60
CA HIS A 484 -15.87 12.20 -0.59
C HIS A 484 -15.22 13.36 0.18
N GLU A 485 -14.03 13.82 -0.19
CA GLU A 485 -13.36 14.93 0.49
C GLU A 485 -13.84 16.30 -0.01
N ASP A 486 -13.70 17.30 0.84
CA ASP A 486 -14.20 18.67 0.57
C ASP A 486 -13.66 19.27 -0.74
N PRO A 487 -12.39 19.07 -1.17
CA PRO A 487 -11.91 19.63 -2.43
C PRO A 487 -12.64 19.07 -3.66
N VAL A 488 -12.95 17.76 -3.69
CA VAL A 488 -13.70 17.14 -4.79
C VAL A 488 -15.16 17.60 -4.76
N LYS A 489 -15.78 17.63 -3.58
CA LYS A 489 -17.14 18.18 -3.39
C LYS A 489 -17.23 19.63 -3.89
N ALA A 490 -16.25 20.48 -3.60
CA ALA A 490 -16.21 21.86 -4.07
C ALA A 490 -16.19 21.97 -5.60
N LEU A 491 -15.48 21.07 -6.31
CA LEU A 491 -15.51 21.03 -7.77
C LEU A 491 -16.87 20.55 -8.30
N VAL A 492 -17.48 19.55 -7.66
CA VAL A 492 -18.82 19.06 -8.03
C VAL A 492 -19.87 20.16 -7.83
N GLU A 493 -19.84 20.85 -6.70
CA GLU A 493 -20.70 22.02 -6.43
C GLU A 493 -20.40 23.18 -7.41
N GLY A 494 -19.16 23.25 -7.89
CA GLY A 494 -18.73 24.18 -8.94
C GLY A 494 -19.27 23.85 -10.34
N GLY A 495 -19.99 22.73 -10.51
CA GLY A 495 -20.65 22.32 -11.76
C GLY A 495 -19.85 21.33 -12.60
N TYR A 496 -18.93 20.57 -11.99
CA TYR A 496 -18.15 19.51 -12.64
C TYR A 496 -18.62 18.15 -12.14
N ALA A 497 -18.85 17.21 -13.06
CA ALA A 497 -19.19 15.82 -12.73
C ALA A 497 -17.93 14.95 -12.72
N ASP A 498 -17.83 14.05 -11.75
CA ASP A 498 -16.74 13.06 -11.66
C ASP A 498 -16.98 11.93 -12.68
N MET A 499 -16.04 11.78 -13.60
CA MET A 499 -16.15 10.82 -14.69
C MET A 499 -15.71 9.43 -14.29
N GLU A 500 -14.75 9.29 -13.39
CA GLU A 500 -14.33 7.97 -12.91
C GLU A 500 -15.44 7.32 -12.10
N LYS A 501 -16.03 8.07 -11.16
CA LYS A 501 -17.22 7.60 -10.43
C LYS A 501 -18.36 7.24 -11.37
N LYS A 502 -18.60 8.03 -12.41
CA LYS A 502 -19.67 7.78 -13.38
C LYS A 502 -19.48 6.51 -14.22
N PHE A 503 -18.26 6.22 -14.65
CA PHE A 503 -17.97 5.11 -15.55
C PHE A 503 -17.46 3.85 -14.87
N THR A 504 -16.80 3.97 -13.71
CA THR A 504 -16.21 2.86 -12.96
C THR A 504 -17.00 2.55 -11.67
N GLY A 505 -17.65 3.57 -11.07
CA GLY A 505 -18.45 3.43 -9.84
C GLY A 505 -17.67 3.81 -8.58
N GLU A 506 -18.28 3.54 -7.42
CA GLU A 506 -17.74 3.90 -6.08
C GLU A 506 -16.41 3.21 -5.74
N GLN A 507 -16.02 2.19 -6.46
CA GLN A 507 -14.78 1.43 -6.24
C GLN A 507 -13.71 1.77 -7.28
N ALA A 508 -13.76 2.97 -7.86
CA ALA A 508 -12.68 3.49 -8.67
C ALA A 508 -11.41 3.68 -7.81
N TYR A 509 -10.24 3.44 -8.40
CA TYR A 509 -8.96 3.71 -7.73
C TYR A 509 -7.87 3.99 -8.76
N SER A 510 -6.89 4.77 -8.36
CA SER A 510 -5.65 5.05 -9.11
C SER A 510 -4.41 4.94 -8.22
N TYR A 511 -4.60 4.77 -6.91
CA TYR A 511 -3.55 4.80 -5.91
C TYR A 511 -3.85 3.84 -4.75
N VAL A 512 -2.80 3.28 -4.15
CA VAL A 512 -2.89 2.48 -2.93
C VAL A 512 -2.01 3.12 -1.87
N PHE A 513 -2.58 3.42 -0.71
CA PHE A 513 -1.87 3.97 0.43
C PHE A 513 -2.22 3.21 1.70
N ASP A 514 -1.19 2.74 2.43
CA ASP A 514 -1.35 1.91 3.63
C ASP A 514 -2.35 0.76 3.38
N GLY A 515 -2.22 0.07 2.23
CA GLY A 515 -3.05 -1.06 1.82
C GLY A 515 -4.51 -0.74 1.50
N MET A 516 -4.85 0.53 1.37
CA MET A 516 -6.21 0.99 1.04
C MET A 516 -6.23 1.62 -0.36
N SER A 517 -7.07 1.08 -1.23
CA SER A 517 -7.26 1.56 -2.61
C SER A 517 -8.20 2.76 -2.63
N GLY A 518 -7.90 3.75 -3.46
CA GLY A 518 -8.74 4.92 -3.72
C GLY A 518 -8.16 5.72 -4.87
N TYR A 519 -8.85 6.73 -5.38
CA TYR A 519 -8.29 7.58 -6.43
C TYR A 519 -8.03 8.99 -5.92
N LEU A 520 -6.81 9.45 -6.20
CA LEU A 520 -6.32 10.82 -5.99
C LEU A 520 -6.24 11.57 -7.32
N ASP A 521 -6.14 10.80 -8.41
CA ASP A 521 -6.10 11.26 -9.79
C ASP A 521 -7.52 11.31 -10.33
N HIS A 522 -7.99 12.49 -10.65
CA HIS A 522 -9.37 12.74 -11.03
C HIS A 522 -9.51 13.16 -12.49
N ALA A 523 -10.69 12.86 -13.03
CA ALA A 523 -11.18 13.40 -14.29
C ALA A 523 -12.59 13.98 -14.07
N LEU A 524 -12.68 15.30 -13.90
CA LEU A 524 -13.96 15.99 -13.75
C LEU A 524 -14.30 16.79 -15.02
N ALA A 525 -15.57 16.81 -15.38
CA ALA A 525 -16.06 17.41 -16.61
C ALA A 525 -17.22 18.37 -16.33
N ASN A 526 -17.20 19.54 -16.99
CA ASN A 526 -18.43 20.35 -17.01
C ASN A 526 -19.48 19.69 -17.91
N GLN A 527 -20.74 20.10 -17.83
CA GLN A 527 -21.87 19.51 -18.55
C GLN A 527 -21.61 19.37 -20.07
N ALA A 528 -20.95 20.32 -20.70
CA ALA A 528 -20.67 20.29 -22.13
C ALA A 528 -19.61 19.22 -22.47
N ALA A 529 -18.57 19.07 -21.66
CA ALA A 529 -17.57 18.01 -21.82
C ALA A 529 -18.17 16.64 -21.49
N GLU A 530 -18.91 16.52 -20.38
CA GLU A 530 -19.58 15.30 -19.94
C GLU A 530 -20.43 14.67 -21.03
N SER A 531 -21.19 15.48 -21.80
CA SER A 531 -22.04 15.01 -22.89
C SER A 531 -21.25 14.40 -24.06
N SER A 532 -19.96 14.66 -24.15
CA SER A 532 -19.06 14.15 -25.20
C SER A 532 -18.21 12.97 -24.74
N ILE A 533 -18.13 12.70 -23.41
CA ILE A 533 -17.33 11.61 -22.85
C ILE A 533 -18.05 10.29 -23.05
N VAL A 534 -17.32 9.32 -23.59
CA VAL A 534 -17.83 7.98 -23.88
C VAL A 534 -17.19 6.91 -22.99
N ASP A 535 -16.07 7.22 -22.32
CA ASP A 535 -15.39 6.36 -21.37
C ASP A 535 -14.44 7.17 -20.49
N ALA A 536 -14.33 6.80 -19.22
CA ALA A 536 -13.33 7.33 -18.28
C ALA A 536 -12.94 6.24 -17.28
N ARG A 537 -11.65 5.97 -17.14
CA ARG A 537 -11.13 4.93 -16.23
C ARG A 537 -9.65 5.06 -15.94
N ALA A 538 -9.22 4.56 -14.80
CA ALA A 538 -7.80 4.31 -14.54
C ALA A 538 -7.32 3.04 -15.29
N TRP A 539 -6.04 3.03 -15.65
CA TRP A 539 -5.36 1.85 -16.19
C TRP A 539 -4.39 1.32 -15.12
N HIS A 540 -4.76 0.22 -14.46
CA HIS A 540 -4.09 -0.30 -13.27
C HIS A 540 -2.76 -0.97 -13.58
N ILE A 541 -1.73 -0.15 -13.84
CA ILE A 541 -0.35 -0.60 -14.13
C ILE A 541 0.66 -0.23 -13.04
N ASN A 542 0.26 0.58 -12.06
CA ASN A 542 1.15 1.15 -11.07
C ASN A 542 0.68 0.86 -9.64
N ALA A 543 -0.53 1.27 -9.27
CA ALA A 543 -1.03 1.20 -7.90
C ALA A 543 -1.05 -0.22 -7.29
N ASP A 544 -1.24 -1.23 -8.12
CA ASP A 544 -1.25 -2.64 -7.68
C ASP A 544 0.11 -3.35 -7.82
N GLU A 545 1.12 -2.71 -8.41
CA GLU A 545 2.44 -3.32 -8.64
C GLU A 545 3.38 -3.09 -7.46
N ALA A 546 4.12 -4.11 -7.07
CA ALA A 546 5.14 -3.98 -6.03
C ALA A 546 6.33 -3.10 -6.50
N ASP A 547 6.89 -2.31 -5.57
CA ASP A 547 8.01 -1.39 -5.80
C ASP A 547 9.26 -2.10 -6.35
N ILE A 548 9.39 -3.39 -6.10
CA ILE A 548 10.51 -4.20 -6.57
C ILE A 548 10.65 -4.20 -8.11
N PHE A 549 9.59 -3.86 -8.86
CA PHE A 549 9.58 -3.80 -10.32
C PHE A 549 9.82 -2.39 -10.90
N ASP A 550 9.95 -1.37 -10.06
CA ASP A 550 10.18 -0.01 -10.50
C ASP A 550 11.62 0.22 -11.02
N TYR A 551 11.93 1.46 -11.33
CA TYR A 551 13.23 1.88 -11.86
C TYR A 551 14.34 1.98 -10.80
N ASP A 552 13.98 2.24 -9.53
CA ASP A 552 14.91 2.52 -8.43
C ASP A 552 15.71 1.27 -8.06
N MET A 553 17.00 1.42 -7.87
CA MET A 553 17.91 0.33 -7.50
C MET A 553 18.38 0.39 -6.04
N THR A 554 17.97 1.43 -5.30
CA THR A 554 18.52 1.78 -3.97
C THR A 554 18.38 0.65 -2.95
N TYR A 555 17.23 -0.03 -2.91
CA TYR A 555 16.93 -1.12 -1.97
C TYR A 555 17.01 -2.51 -2.62
N LYS A 556 17.58 -2.62 -3.81
CA LYS A 556 17.61 -3.85 -4.61
C LYS A 556 19.01 -4.40 -4.74
N LYS A 557 19.22 -5.67 -4.41
CA LYS A 557 20.45 -6.39 -4.72
C LYS A 557 20.44 -6.83 -6.20
N ALA A 558 21.53 -7.40 -6.68
CA ALA A 558 21.68 -7.76 -8.09
C ALA A 558 20.54 -8.64 -8.62
N ALA A 559 20.06 -9.61 -7.83
CA ALA A 559 18.96 -10.48 -8.23
C ALA A 559 17.63 -9.72 -8.39
N GLU A 560 17.35 -8.77 -7.51
CA GLU A 560 16.14 -7.96 -7.53
C GLU A 560 16.19 -6.91 -8.64
N GLN A 561 17.38 -6.38 -8.97
CA GLN A 561 17.57 -5.46 -10.11
C GLN A 561 17.25 -6.12 -11.46
N GLU A 562 17.41 -7.44 -11.58
CA GLU A 562 17.05 -8.21 -12.78
C GLU A 562 15.55 -8.36 -12.99
N LEU A 563 14.72 -8.05 -11.98
CA LEU A 563 13.26 -8.05 -12.10
C LEU A 563 12.73 -6.87 -12.93
N TYR A 564 13.50 -5.80 -13.05
CA TYR A 564 13.16 -4.66 -13.90
C TYR A 564 12.86 -5.09 -15.35
N SER A 565 11.84 -4.46 -15.94
CA SER A 565 11.51 -4.56 -17.37
C SER A 565 11.12 -3.18 -17.90
N PRO A 566 11.52 -2.80 -19.15
CA PRO A 566 11.11 -1.53 -19.76
C PRO A 566 9.68 -1.59 -20.32
N ASP A 567 8.76 -2.13 -19.53
CA ASP A 567 7.34 -2.24 -19.78
C ASP A 567 6.55 -1.16 -19.00
N PRO A 568 5.23 -0.98 -19.21
CA PRO A 568 4.47 0.07 -18.55
C PRO A 568 4.20 -0.17 -17.06
N TYR A 569 4.36 -1.42 -16.57
CA TYR A 569 3.97 -1.78 -15.21
C TYR A 569 4.99 -1.28 -14.18
N ARG A 570 4.52 -0.61 -13.14
CA ARG A 570 5.29 0.14 -12.15
C ARG A 570 6.16 1.22 -12.80
N SER A 571 5.56 2.00 -13.70
CA SER A 571 6.18 3.21 -14.27
C SER A 571 6.01 4.44 -13.38
N SER A 572 5.13 4.37 -12.40
CA SER A 572 4.83 5.35 -11.36
C SER A 572 4.23 4.61 -10.14
N ASP A 573 3.81 5.34 -9.12
CA ASP A 573 2.97 4.88 -8.02
C ASP A 573 1.47 5.19 -8.25
N HIS A 574 1.16 6.07 -9.20
CA HIS A 574 -0.19 6.42 -9.62
C HIS A 574 -0.57 5.76 -10.95
N ASP A 575 -1.77 5.25 -11.05
CA ASP A 575 -2.34 4.77 -12.32
C ASP A 575 -2.74 5.94 -13.20
N PRO A 576 -2.44 5.91 -14.51
CA PRO A 576 -2.94 6.94 -15.42
C PRO A 576 -4.44 6.83 -15.60
N VAL A 577 -5.13 7.97 -15.55
CA VAL A 577 -6.57 8.10 -15.81
C VAL A 577 -6.79 8.50 -17.26
N VAL A 578 -7.65 7.78 -17.96
CA VAL A 578 -7.92 7.96 -19.39
C VAL A 578 -9.35 8.40 -19.60
N VAL A 579 -9.53 9.51 -20.33
CA VAL A 579 -10.85 10.02 -20.73
C VAL A 579 -10.95 9.97 -22.25
N SER A 580 -11.97 9.31 -22.75
CA SER A 580 -12.27 9.20 -24.19
C SER A 580 -13.48 10.06 -24.55
N LEU A 581 -13.32 10.93 -25.54
CA LEU A 581 -14.39 11.82 -26.01
C LEU A 581 -14.74 11.52 -27.46
N ARG A 582 -15.98 11.79 -27.81
CA ARG A 582 -16.48 11.84 -29.19
C ARG A 582 -16.86 13.27 -29.52
N LEU A 583 -16.01 13.90 -30.35
CA LEU A 583 -16.20 15.27 -30.83
C LEU A 583 -16.70 15.25 -32.26
N GLY A 584 -17.61 16.20 -32.63
CA GLY A 584 -18.23 16.30 -33.95
C GLY A 584 -19.61 15.63 -34.01
N ASN A 585 -20.16 15.51 -35.20
CA ASN A 585 -21.57 15.19 -35.42
C ASN A 585 -22.02 13.84 -34.80
N PRO A 586 -23.13 13.77 -34.06
CA PRO A 586 -23.62 12.55 -33.41
C PRO A 586 -24.20 11.48 -34.35
N GLU A 587 -24.11 11.63 -35.67
CA GLU A 587 -24.73 10.71 -36.64
C GLU A 587 -24.05 9.34 -36.83
N THR A 588 -22.97 9.04 -36.09
CA THR A 588 -22.43 7.68 -36.11
C THR A 588 -22.99 6.89 -34.90
N PRO A 589 -23.78 5.82 -35.13
CA PRO A 589 -24.34 5.04 -34.04
C PRO A 589 -23.23 4.50 -33.13
N ALA A 590 -23.43 4.60 -31.82
CA ALA A 590 -22.54 3.94 -30.87
C ALA A 590 -22.46 2.42 -31.19
N PRO A 591 -21.29 1.78 -31.06
CA PRO A 591 -21.22 0.33 -31.12
C PRO A 591 -22.14 -0.23 -30.04
N THR A 592 -23.09 -1.07 -30.46
CA THR A 592 -24.01 -1.73 -29.55
C THR A 592 -23.20 -2.53 -28.53
N SER A 593 -23.37 -2.22 -27.25
CA SER A 593 -22.84 -3.07 -26.18
C SER A 593 -23.16 -4.53 -26.47
N PRO A 594 -22.23 -5.46 -26.26
CA PRO A 594 -22.55 -6.87 -26.41
C PRO A 594 -23.72 -7.21 -25.49
N THR A 595 -24.80 -7.72 -26.08
CA THR A 595 -25.96 -8.20 -25.36
C THR A 595 -25.46 -9.17 -24.27
N PRO A 596 -25.92 -9.07 -23.02
CA PRO A 596 -25.58 -10.06 -22.01
C PRO A 596 -25.93 -11.45 -22.53
N VAL A 597 -24.97 -12.34 -22.59
CA VAL A 597 -25.22 -13.77 -22.92
C VAL A 597 -26.02 -14.32 -21.75
N GLU A 598 -27.30 -14.58 -21.97
CA GLU A 598 -28.11 -15.31 -21.00
C GLU A 598 -27.40 -16.64 -20.67
N PRO A 599 -27.31 -17.03 -19.42
CA PRO A 599 -26.75 -18.33 -19.07
C PRO A 599 -27.61 -19.43 -19.68
N THR A 600 -26.99 -20.22 -20.55
CA THR A 600 -27.62 -21.41 -21.16
C THR A 600 -28.17 -22.30 -20.05
N PRO A 601 -29.46 -22.69 -20.06
CA PRO A 601 -30.01 -23.55 -19.02
C PRO A 601 -29.29 -24.89 -19.01
N SER A 602 -28.75 -25.27 -17.85
CA SER A 602 -28.14 -26.58 -17.62
C SER A 602 -29.09 -27.68 -18.03
N ARG A 603 -28.71 -28.45 -19.03
CA ARG A 603 -29.41 -29.66 -19.44
C ARG A 603 -29.34 -30.67 -18.29
N THR A 604 -30.45 -30.86 -17.62
CA THR A 604 -30.63 -31.94 -16.66
C THR A 604 -30.49 -33.27 -17.39
N VAL A 605 -29.40 -33.99 -17.13
CA VAL A 605 -29.19 -35.35 -17.64
C VAL A 605 -30.13 -36.28 -16.84
N LEU A 606 -31.21 -36.70 -17.46
CA LEU A 606 -32.05 -37.78 -16.96
C LEU A 606 -31.24 -39.09 -16.99
N ARG A 607 -31.01 -39.68 -15.82
CA ARG A 607 -30.45 -41.03 -15.70
C ARG A 607 -31.45 -42.05 -16.25
N PRO A 608 -30.99 -43.02 -17.05
CA PRO A 608 -31.87 -44.11 -17.50
C PRO A 608 -32.28 -44.99 -16.30
N GLY A 609 -33.57 -45.26 -16.20
CA GLY A 609 -34.13 -46.15 -15.20
C GLY A 609 -33.69 -47.61 -15.42
N LEU A 610 -33.37 -48.28 -14.32
CA LEU A 610 -33.14 -49.73 -14.26
C LEU A 610 -34.45 -50.50 -14.51
N PRO A 611 -34.43 -51.62 -15.23
CA PRO A 611 -35.61 -52.41 -15.48
C PRO A 611 -36.07 -53.16 -14.22
N LYS A 612 -37.38 -53.10 -13.94
CA LYS A 612 -38.03 -53.94 -12.93
C LYS A 612 -38.08 -55.37 -13.46
N THR A 613 -37.43 -56.32 -12.82
CA THR A 613 -37.71 -57.75 -12.95
C THR A 613 -38.85 -58.10 -12.01
N SER A 614 -39.92 -58.64 -12.62
CA SER A 614 -40.99 -59.36 -11.95
C SER A 614 -40.52 -60.78 -11.64
N CYS A 615 -40.59 -61.20 -10.44
CA CYS A 615 -41.23 -62.40 -9.92
C CYS A 615 -41.27 -62.34 -8.39
#